data_889b3cdebd353ec6f7fad4d8c1b87699
#
_entry.id   889b3cdebd353ec6f7fad4d8c1b87699
#
_cell.length_a   1.000
_cell.length_b   1.000
_cell.length_c   1.000
_cell.angle_alpha   90.00
_cell.angle_beta   90.00
_cell.angle_gamma   90.00
#
_symmetry.space_group_name_H-M   'P 1'
#
loop_
_entity.id
_entity.type
_entity.pdbx_description
1 polymer ?
#
loop_
_entity_poly.entity_id
_entity_poly.type
_entity_poly.pdbx_seq_one_letter_code
_entity_poly.pdbx_strand_id
1 'polypeptide(L)'
;AGISMMDMWRITNDNNITGDADIDSYWERADTFFAQIGSGMSESSGVFTFPQTGIYLIMVQAATYGNGHSYAGFFMQVSTNSGGSYSNFTYCYGNHRGGSGYNNLFVNGILDVTDESTFRMKMRGHTPGNLQFSGDTSAHRTGITFIRIGDT
;
A
#
# COMPACT_ATOMS: atom_id res chain seq x y z
N ALA A 1 -14.86 15.24 18.42
CA ALA A 1 -13.82 14.22 18.44
C ALA A 1 -12.93 14.39 17.21
N GLY A 2 -11.62 14.30 17.36
CA GLY A 2 -10.66 14.39 16.27
C GLY A 2 -10.37 13.01 15.64
N ILE A 3 -9.39 12.98 14.72
CA ILE A 3 -8.88 11.74 14.16
C ILE A 3 -8.24 10.90 15.28
N SER A 4 -8.72 9.68 15.47
CA SER A 4 -8.26 8.78 16.53
C SER A 4 -7.09 7.89 16.13
N MET A 5 -6.85 7.72 14.83
CA MET A 5 -5.75 6.95 14.27
C MET A 5 -5.31 7.51 12.92
N MET A 6 -4.03 7.74 12.77
CA MET A 6 -3.38 8.06 11.50
C MET A 6 -2.00 7.42 11.48
N ASP A 7 -1.68 6.75 10.38
CA ASP A 7 -0.40 6.07 10.21
C ASP A 7 0.05 6.14 8.74
N MET A 8 1.35 6.15 8.53
CA MET A 8 1.94 6.20 7.20
C MET A 8 3.12 5.23 7.11
N TRP A 9 3.09 4.38 6.10
CA TRP A 9 4.11 3.38 5.84
C TRP A 9 4.68 3.56 4.45
N ARG A 10 5.99 3.32 4.29
CA ARG A 10 6.70 3.40 3.02
C ARG A 10 7.65 2.22 2.87
N ILE A 11 8.10 1.94 1.64
CA ILE A 11 9.22 1.03 1.43
C ILE A 11 10.53 1.83 1.44
N THR A 12 11.55 1.28 2.11
CA THR A 12 12.85 1.95 2.30
C THR A 12 13.79 1.77 1.12
N ASN A 13 13.65 0.65 0.40
CA ASN A 13 14.48 0.29 -0.75
C ASN A 13 13.59 -0.03 -1.95
N ASP A 14 14.20 0.04 -3.13
CA ASP A 14 13.54 -0.36 -4.36
C ASP A 14 13.12 -1.84 -4.29
N ASN A 15 11.85 -2.11 -4.57
CA ASN A 15 11.29 -3.45 -4.63
C ASN A 15 11.04 -3.81 -6.09
N ASN A 16 11.78 -4.80 -6.60
CA ASN A 16 11.70 -5.23 -7.99
C ASN A 16 10.85 -6.49 -8.09
N ILE A 17 9.84 -6.45 -8.95
CA ILE A 17 8.98 -7.60 -9.24
C ILE A 17 9.10 -8.02 -10.70
N THR A 18 8.81 -9.29 -10.96
CA THR A 18 8.66 -9.84 -12.31
C THR A 18 7.27 -10.47 -12.41
N GLY A 19 6.43 -9.94 -13.31
CA GLY A 19 5.02 -10.28 -13.32
C GLY A 19 4.30 -9.78 -12.05
N ASP A 20 3.17 -10.39 -11.73
CA ASP A 20 2.41 -10.02 -10.53
C ASP A 20 3.06 -10.58 -9.27
N ALA A 21 3.34 -9.72 -8.30
CA ALA A 21 3.92 -10.12 -7.03
C ALA A 21 3.52 -9.18 -5.88
N ASP A 22 3.47 -9.74 -4.67
CA ASP A 22 3.22 -8.94 -3.48
C ASP A 22 4.43 -8.06 -3.16
N ILE A 23 4.18 -6.84 -2.70
CA ILE A 23 5.21 -5.96 -2.17
C ILE A 23 5.36 -6.31 -0.68
N ASP A 24 6.20 -7.28 -0.40
CA ASP A 24 6.31 -7.94 0.90
C ASP A 24 7.54 -7.54 1.72
N SER A 25 8.40 -6.69 1.18
CA SER A 25 9.69 -6.35 1.76
C SER A 25 9.90 -4.85 1.88
N TYR A 26 10.81 -4.47 2.79
CA TYR A 26 11.29 -3.09 3.00
C TYR A 26 10.28 -2.12 3.60
N TRP A 27 9.16 -2.58 4.13
CA TRP A 27 8.18 -1.72 4.79
C TRP A 27 8.72 -1.16 6.11
N GLU A 28 8.56 0.15 6.29
CA GLU A 28 8.77 0.83 7.57
C GLU A 28 7.66 1.85 7.81
N ARG A 29 7.35 2.11 9.09
CA ARG A 29 6.55 3.29 9.43
C ARG A 29 7.37 4.53 9.13
N ALA A 30 6.79 5.50 8.42
CA ALA A 30 7.46 6.74 8.10
C ALA A 30 7.91 7.46 9.40
N ASP A 31 9.15 7.89 9.44
CA ASP A 31 9.77 8.54 10.61
C ASP A 31 10.32 9.94 10.32
N THR A 32 10.20 10.39 9.07
CA THR A 32 10.67 11.70 8.62
C THR A 32 9.49 12.63 8.35
N PHE A 33 9.40 13.73 9.10
CA PHE A 33 8.31 14.74 9.01
C PHE A 33 6.89 14.15 9.23
N PHE A 34 6.79 13.02 9.92
CA PHE A 34 5.54 12.35 10.21
C PHE A 34 5.42 12.03 11.69
N ALA A 35 4.22 12.18 12.23
CA ALA A 35 3.88 11.74 13.58
C ALA A 35 2.60 10.88 13.52
N GLN A 36 2.70 9.66 14.05
CA GLN A 36 1.58 8.75 14.20
C GLN A 36 0.54 9.31 15.18
N ILE A 37 -0.73 9.08 14.91
CA ILE A 37 -1.84 9.31 15.86
C ILE A 37 -2.42 7.95 16.26
N GLY A 38 -2.60 7.73 17.54
CA GLY A 38 -3.15 6.47 18.08
C GLY A 38 -2.19 5.29 17.94
N SER A 39 -2.74 4.07 17.92
CA SER A 39 -1.96 2.83 17.93
C SER A 39 -1.23 2.55 16.62
N GLY A 40 -1.75 3.05 15.50
CA GLY A 40 -1.20 2.76 14.17
C GLY A 40 -1.45 1.32 13.70
N MET A 41 -1.07 1.06 12.46
CA MET A 41 -1.09 -0.29 11.87
C MET A 41 0.06 -1.12 12.41
N SER A 42 -0.03 -2.43 12.34
CA SER A 42 1.13 -3.32 12.41
C SER A 42 1.37 -3.98 11.06
N GLU A 43 2.62 -4.31 10.78
CA GLU A 43 3.06 -4.86 9.50
C GLU A 43 3.95 -6.07 9.72
N SER A 44 3.77 -7.09 8.88
CA SER A 44 4.64 -8.25 8.80
C SER A 44 4.65 -8.80 7.38
N SER A 45 5.80 -8.81 6.74
CA SER A 45 6.00 -9.33 5.37
C SER A 45 5.00 -8.75 4.36
N GLY A 46 4.77 -7.44 4.40
CA GLY A 46 3.86 -6.72 3.51
C GLY A 46 2.38 -6.84 3.86
N VAL A 47 2.04 -7.51 4.96
CA VAL A 47 0.67 -7.66 5.45
C VAL A 47 0.42 -6.71 6.61
N PHE A 48 -0.55 -5.83 6.42
CA PHE A 48 -0.97 -4.84 7.41
C PHE A 48 -2.18 -5.35 8.21
N THR A 49 -2.13 -5.14 9.53
CA THR A 49 -3.20 -5.46 10.48
C THR A 49 -3.75 -4.16 11.08
N PHE A 50 -5.06 -4.05 11.12
CA PHE A 50 -5.75 -2.87 11.65
C PHE A 50 -5.78 -2.92 13.18
N PRO A 51 -5.55 -1.77 13.88
CA PRO A 51 -5.53 -1.73 15.35
C PRO A 51 -6.92 -1.78 15.99
N GLN A 52 -7.98 -1.45 15.25
CA GLN A 52 -9.35 -1.39 15.74
C GLN A 52 -10.34 -1.38 14.58
N THR A 53 -11.61 -1.67 14.85
CA THR A 53 -12.70 -1.51 13.89
C THR A 53 -12.94 -0.06 13.52
N GLY A 54 -13.56 0.20 12.37
CA GLY A 54 -13.94 1.55 11.95
C GLY A 54 -13.83 1.79 10.45
N ILE A 55 -14.17 2.98 10.05
CA ILE A 55 -14.09 3.44 8.67
C ILE A 55 -12.70 4.05 8.42
N TYR A 56 -11.97 3.51 7.48
CA TYR A 56 -10.61 3.93 7.14
C TYR A 56 -10.54 4.56 5.75
N LEU A 57 -10.01 5.77 5.68
CA LEU A 57 -9.50 6.33 4.42
C LEU A 57 -8.09 5.78 4.20
N ILE A 58 -7.89 5.13 3.05
CA ILE A 58 -6.62 4.53 2.66
C ILE A 58 -6.17 5.22 1.38
N MET A 59 -4.98 5.82 1.43
CA MET A 59 -4.37 6.51 0.30
C MET A 59 -3.05 5.83 -0.02
N VAL A 60 -2.83 5.50 -1.29
CA VAL A 60 -1.62 4.82 -1.74
C VAL A 60 -1.00 5.59 -2.89
N GLN A 61 0.29 5.80 -2.81
CA GLN A 61 1.09 6.26 -3.94
C GLN A 61 2.19 5.25 -4.24
N ALA A 62 2.53 5.11 -5.50
CA ALA A 62 3.63 4.28 -5.95
C ALA A 62 4.43 5.00 -7.02
N ALA A 63 5.68 5.32 -6.71
CA ALA A 63 6.64 5.75 -7.70
C ALA A 63 7.22 4.48 -8.35
N THR A 64 6.97 4.28 -9.64
CA THR A 64 7.41 3.10 -10.36
C THR A 64 8.44 3.45 -11.42
N TYR A 65 9.35 2.50 -11.67
CA TYR A 65 10.28 2.55 -12.79
C TYR A 65 10.15 1.26 -13.59
N GLY A 66 9.82 1.38 -14.87
CA GLY A 66 9.63 0.24 -15.76
C GLY A 66 10.59 0.29 -16.93
N ASN A 67 10.93 -0.88 -17.45
CA ASN A 67 11.79 -1.04 -18.61
C ASN A 67 11.14 -2.00 -19.60
N GLY A 68 10.70 -1.45 -20.73
CA GLY A 68 10.22 -2.27 -21.84
C GLY A 68 8.77 -2.77 -21.74
N HIS A 69 7.95 -2.20 -20.86
CA HIS A 69 6.56 -2.66 -20.68
C HIS A 69 5.53 -1.60 -21.07
N SER A 70 4.35 -2.08 -21.45
CA SER A 70 3.25 -1.21 -21.88
C SER A 70 2.50 -0.59 -20.70
N TYR A 71 2.47 -1.26 -19.55
CA TYR A 71 1.77 -0.76 -18.36
C TYR A 71 2.36 -1.29 -17.07
N ALA A 72 2.06 -0.61 -15.99
CA ALA A 72 2.28 -1.03 -14.62
C ALA A 72 1.06 -0.68 -13.79
N GLY A 73 0.83 -1.41 -12.73
CA GLY A 73 -0.25 -1.14 -11.81
C GLY A 73 0.00 -1.78 -10.46
N PHE A 74 -0.94 -1.58 -9.56
CA PHE A 74 -0.99 -2.33 -8.31
C PHE A 74 -2.42 -2.47 -7.82
N PHE A 75 -2.64 -3.53 -7.05
CA PHE A 75 -3.86 -3.79 -6.32
C PHE A 75 -3.61 -3.61 -4.83
N MET A 76 -4.49 -2.89 -4.16
CA MET A 76 -4.66 -3.02 -2.72
C MET A 76 -5.67 -4.14 -2.48
N GLN A 77 -5.23 -5.16 -1.78
CA GLN A 77 -6.03 -6.36 -1.53
C GLN A 77 -6.39 -6.47 -0.06
N VAL A 78 -7.63 -6.86 0.21
CA VAL A 78 -8.16 -7.04 1.56
C VAL A 78 -8.57 -8.50 1.77
N SER A 79 -8.21 -9.02 2.93
CA SER A 79 -8.72 -10.26 3.49
C SER A 79 -9.65 -9.96 4.65
N THR A 80 -10.75 -10.71 4.76
CA THR A 80 -11.66 -10.70 5.90
C THR A 80 -11.62 -12.01 6.70
N ASN A 81 -10.64 -12.87 6.40
CA ASN A 81 -10.47 -14.18 7.02
C ASN A 81 -9.01 -14.43 7.45
N SER A 82 -8.38 -13.42 8.04
CA SER A 82 -7.03 -13.49 8.62
C SER A 82 -5.92 -13.85 7.61
N GLY A 83 -6.10 -13.46 6.34
CA GLY A 83 -5.13 -13.72 5.28
C GLY A 83 -5.34 -15.03 4.53
N GLY A 84 -6.42 -15.77 4.81
CA GLY A 84 -6.73 -17.03 4.12
C GLY A 84 -7.08 -16.84 2.64
N SER A 85 -7.68 -15.70 2.30
CA SER A 85 -7.93 -15.28 0.92
C SER A 85 -7.98 -13.76 0.82
N TYR A 86 -7.69 -13.22 -0.36
CA TYR A 86 -7.67 -11.79 -0.62
C TYR A 86 -8.54 -11.43 -1.82
N SER A 87 -9.24 -10.31 -1.73
CA SER A 87 -9.99 -9.69 -2.81
C SER A 87 -9.45 -8.30 -3.12
N ASN A 88 -9.57 -7.86 -4.36
CA ASN A 88 -9.17 -6.50 -4.73
C ASN A 88 -10.12 -5.49 -4.10
N PHE A 89 -9.56 -4.56 -3.34
CA PHE A 89 -10.27 -3.44 -2.74
C PHE A 89 -10.26 -2.21 -3.64
N THR A 90 -9.07 -1.78 -4.04
CA THR A 90 -8.88 -0.68 -4.99
C THR A 90 -7.60 -0.92 -5.79
N TYR A 91 -7.54 -0.43 -7.02
CA TYR A 91 -6.40 -0.64 -7.90
C TYR A 91 -6.31 0.43 -8.97
N CYS A 92 -5.14 0.55 -9.59
CA CYS A 92 -4.93 1.40 -10.74
C CYS A 92 -3.91 0.81 -11.71
N TYR A 93 -3.94 1.32 -12.92
CA TYR A 93 -2.95 1.07 -13.96
C TYR A 93 -2.41 2.38 -14.49
N GLY A 94 -1.15 2.39 -14.89
CA GLY A 94 -0.50 3.48 -15.60
C GLY A 94 0.23 2.97 -16.83
N ASN A 95 0.32 3.82 -17.85
CA ASN A 95 1.06 3.50 -19.06
C ASN A 95 2.56 3.64 -18.81
N HIS A 96 3.33 2.59 -19.10
CA HIS A 96 4.77 2.66 -19.29
C HIS A 96 5.04 2.54 -20.78
N ARG A 97 5.50 3.60 -21.40
CA ARG A 97 5.98 3.53 -22.79
C ARG A 97 7.10 2.52 -22.86
N GLY A 98 7.16 1.70 -23.92
CA GLY A 98 8.08 0.60 -24.15
C GLY A 98 9.59 0.91 -24.10
N GLY A 99 10.01 1.73 -23.17
CA GLY A 99 11.39 2.11 -22.83
C GLY A 99 11.49 2.36 -21.34
N SER A 100 12.69 2.66 -20.85
CA SER A 100 12.92 3.03 -19.45
C SER A 100 12.18 4.30 -19.08
N GLY A 101 11.40 4.29 -18.03
CA GLY A 101 10.66 5.46 -17.59
C GLY A 101 10.05 5.35 -16.20
N TYR A 102 9.81 6.51 -15.62
CA TYR A 102 9.12 6.64 -14.33
C TYR A 102 7.63 6.87 -14.55
N ASN A 103 6.84 6.34 -13.64
CA ASN A 103 5.42 6.62 -13.54
C ASN A 103 5.02 6.72 -12.07
N ASN A 104 4.03 7.56 -11.79
CA ASN A 104 3.44 7.70 -10.46
C ASN A 104 2.01 7.19 -10.52
N LEU A 105 1.69 6.28 -9.63
CA LEU A 105 0.39 5.65 -9.50
C LEU A 105 -0.24 6.03 -8.17
N PHE A 106 -1.53 6.36 -8.20
CA PHE A 106 -2.26 6.76 -7.00
C PHE A 106 -3.59 6.03 -6.95
N VAL A 107 -3.93 5.50 -5.77
CA VAL A 107 -5.29 5.06 -5.48
C VAL A 107 -5.69 5.53 -4.10
N ASN A 108 -6.98 5.66 -3.89
CA ASN A 108 -7.56 5.80 -2.57
C ASN A 108 -8.85 4.98 -2.47
N GLY A 109 -9.29 4.76 -1.27
CA GLY A 109 -10.54 4.08 -1.00
C GLY A 109 -10.95 4.24 0.46
N ILE A 110 -12.21 4.01 0.73
CA ILE A 110 -12.77 3.99 2.08
C ILE A 110 -13.14 2.56 2.39
N LEU A 111 -12.55 2.00 3.44
CA LEU A 111 -12.74 0.61 3.88
C LEU A 111 -13.44 0.60 5.24
N ASP A 112 -14.54 -0.17 5.33
CA ASP A 112 -15.19 -0.46 6.60
C ASP A 112 -14.58 -1.73 7.21
N VAL A 113 -13.81 -1.55 8.29
CA VAL A 113 -13.18 -2.65 9.04
C VAL A 113 -14.12 -3.04 10.18
N THR A 114 -14.94 -4.04 9.94
CA THR A 114 -15.95 -4.52 10.89
C THR A 114 -15.39 -5.49 11.92
N ASP A 115 -14.22 -6.07 11.68
CA ASP A 115 -13.52 -7.00 12.59
C ASP A 115 -12.00 -6.89 12.38
N GLU A 116 -11.32 -6.17 13.25
CA GLU A 116 -9.86 -5.97 13.18
C GLU A 116 -9.08 -7.28 13.38
N SER A 117 -9.67 -8.26 14.04
CA SER A 117 -9.00 -9.54 14.28
C SER A 117 -8.84 -10.37 13.00
N THR A 118 -9.70 -10.16 12.00
CA THR A 118 -9.73 -10.92 10.74
C THR A 118 -9.33 -10.12 9.51
N PHE A 119 -9.46 -8.78 9.55
CA PHE A 119 -9.10 -7.94 8.42
C PHE A 119 -7.59 -7.82 8.25
N ARG A 120 -7.13 -8.00 7.01
CA ARG A 120 -5.72 -7.81 6.60
C ARG A 120 -5.69 -7.07 5.27
N MET A 121 -4.64 -6.30 5.06
CA MET A 121 -4.41 -5.59 3.79
C MET A 121 -2.99 -5.83 3.29
N LYS A 122 -2.84 -5.94 1.97
CA LYS A 122 -1.53 -5.99 1.31
C LYS A 122 -1.56 -5.25 -0.02
N MET A 123 -0.37 -4.89 -0.51
CA MET A 123 -0.17 -4.30 -1.83
C MET A 123 0.43 -5.35 -2.75
N ARG A 124 -0.18 -5.53 -3.93
CA ARG A 124 0.30 -6.44 -4.97
C ARG A 124 0.60 -5.66 -6.25
N GLY A 125 1.84 -5.70 -6.69
CA GLY A 125 2.24 -5.12 -7.97
C GLY A 125 1.71 -5.93 -9.15
N HIS A 126 1.44 -5.25 -10.25
CA HIS A 126 0.91 -5.84 -11.48
C HIS A 126 1.62 -5.28 -12.71
N THR A 127 2.26 -6.16 -13.49
CA THR A 127 3.02 -5.80 -14.67
C THR A 127 3.18 -7.00 -15.61
N PRO A 128 3.25 -6.81 -16.93
CA PRO A 128 3.56 -7.90 -17.86
C PRO A 128 5.03 -8.31 -17.86
N GLY A 129 5.91 -7.66 -17.11
CA GLY A 129 7.34 -7.95 -17.09
C GLY A 129 8.03 -7.49 -15.81
N ASN A 130 9.13 -6.77 -15.89
CA ASN A 130 9.89 -6.28 -14.73
C ASN A 130 9.47 -4.87 -14.35
N LEU A 131 9.17 -4.66 -13.09
CA LEU A 131 8.75 -3.38 -12.54
C LEU A 131 9.46 -3.13 -11.22
N GLN A 132 9.97 -1.92 -11.03
CA GLN A 132 10.50 -1.44 -9.77
C GLN A 132 9.46 -0.55 -9.09
N PHE A 133 9.15 -0.83 -7.84
CA PHE A 133 8.53 0.12 -6.93
C PHE A 133 9.64 0.84 -6.17
N SER A 134 9.73 2.14 -6.34
CA SER A 134 10.86 2.91 -5.81
C SER A 134 10.68 3.20 -4.32
N GLY A 135 11.70 2.88 -3.54
CA GLY A 135 11.77 3.13 -2.10
C GLY A 135 12.66 4.31 -1.73
N ASP A 136 12.57 4.74 -0.48
CA ASP A 136 13.41 5.78 0.10
C ASP A 136 13.27 5.77 1.63
N THR A 137 14.39 5.93 2.36
CA THR A 137 14.41 5.95 3.83
C THR A 137 14.01 7.30 4.42
N SER A 138 13.92 8.36 3.62
CA SER A 138 13.65 9.72 4.09
C SER A 138 12.47 10.40 3.40
N ALA A 139 11.99 9.84 2.27
CA ALA A 139 10.89 10.40 1.49
C ALA A 139 9.80 9.35 1.22
N HIS A 140 8.56 9.80 1.17
CA HIS A 140 7.41 8.95 0.86
C HIS A 140 7.26 8.82 -0.66
N ARG A 141 7.97 7.85 -1.27
CA ARG A 141 7.92 7.56 -2.71
C ARG A 141 6.87 6.51 -3.04
N THR A 142 6.97 5.33 -2.45
CA THR A 142 5.95 4.29 -2.52
C THR A 142 5.51 3.96 -1.11
N GLY A 143 4.22 4.11 -0.84
CA GLY A 143 3.71 3.85 0.49
C GLY A 143 2.21 4.05 0.65
N ILE A 144 1.75 3.81 1.85
CA ILE A 144 0.34 3.77 2.24
C ILE A 144 0.10 4.67 3.43
N THR A 145 -0.92 5.50 3.34
CA THR A 145 -1.44 6.29 4.46
C THR A 145 -2.79 5.71 4.89
N PHE A 146 -2.93 5.47 6.17
CA PHE A 146 -4.14 4.97 6.82
C PHE A 146 -4.68 6.02 7.77
N ILE A 147 -5.94 6.42 7.62
CA ILE A 147 -6.61 7.36 8.52
C ILE A 147 -7.97 6.78 8.91
N ARG A 148 -8.17 6.54 10.21
CA ARG A 148 -9.49 6.17 10.71
C ARG A 148 -10.34 7.42 10.85
N ILE A 149 -11.41 7.49 10.07
CA ILE A 149 -12.26 8.67 9.95
C ILE A 149 -13.57 8.56 10.74
N GLY A 150 -13.90 7.37 11.24
CA GLY A 150 -15.14 7.16 11.99
C GLY A 150 -15.28 5.74 12.53
N ASP A 151 -16.37 5.52 13.24
CA ASP A 151 -16.79 4.21 13.71
C ASP A 151 -17.55 3.47 12.60
N THR A 152 -17.53 2.12 12.66
CA THR A 152 -18.26 1.24 11.75
C THR A 152 -19.74 1.21 12.13
#